data_a34009c1a35611b7cbb9657d4f5320dc
#
_entry.id   a34009c1a35611b7cbb9657d4f5320dc
#
_cell.length_a   1.000
_cell.length_b   1.000
_cell.length_c   1.000
_cell.angle_alpha   90.00
_cell.angle_beta   90.00
_cell.angle_gamma   90.00
#
_symmetry.space_group_name_H-M   'P 1'
#
loop_
_entity.id
_entity.type
_entity.pdbx_description
1 polymer ?
#
loop_
_entity_poly.entity_id
_entity_poly.type
_entity_poly.pdbx_seq_one_letter_code
_entity_poly.pdbx_strand_id
1 'polypeptide(L)'
;TACGENRVQELLEKYDALDKRFDIHFIGRLQRNKVKYIIGKVSLIHSLDSVPLAEEIDRRSEAAGLVTSCLVEVNAGGEESKGGITPEELPSFLEKISSFRHIKVRGLMTIPPKCEDSEKKLEYFRKIRGIFIDNRAKKVDNSISMDVLSMGMTHDYPEALQCGATIVRIGEGIFGKRIYNTNSEE
;
A
#
# COMPACT_ATOMS: atom_id res chain seq x y z
N THR A 1 -5.97 -11.92 10.13
CA THR A 1 -5.00 -12.30 9.07
C THR A 1 -5.52 -11.76 7.75
N ALA A 2 -4.66 -11.13 6.96
CA ALA A 2 -5.02 -10.55 5.67
C ALA A 2 -4.35 -11.33 4.52
N CYS A 3 -5.02 -11.35 3.36
CA CYS A 3 -4.49 -11.86 2.11
C CYS A 3 -4.20 -10.69 1.17
N GLY A 4 -2.98 -10.62 0.62
CA GLY A 4 -2.55 -9.54 -0.27
C GLY A 4 -2.54 -9.95 -1.74
N GLU A 5 -3.21 -9.17 -2.60
CA GLU A 5 -3.21 -9.38 -4.06
C GLU A 5 -2.51 -8.23 -4.79
N ASN A 6 -1.69 -8.59 -5.78
CA ASN A 6 -0.90 -7.63 -6.56
C ASN A 6 -1.57 -7.22 -7.86
N ARG A 7 -2.45 -8.05 -8.43
CA ARG A 7 -3.06 -7.83 -9.72
C ARG A 7 -4.57 -7.89 -9.62
N VAL A 8 -5.24 -6.88 -10.16
CA VAL A 8 -6.71 -6.82 -10.14
C VAL A 8 -7.33 -8.03 -10.82
N GLN A 9 -6.75 -8.50 -11.93
CA GLN A 9 -7.25 -9.67 -12.64
C GLN A 9 -7.21 -10.92 -11.77
N GLU A 10 -6.05 -11.21 -11.16
CA GLU A 10 -5.87 -12.35 -10.27
C GLU A 10 -6.80 -12.29 -9.04
N LEU A 11 -7.04 -11.07 -8.53
CA LEU A 11 -8.02 -10.87 -7.45
C LEU A 11 -9.43 -11.27 -7.90
N LEU A 12 -9.87 -10.80 -9.07
CA LEU A 12 -11.23 -11.06 -9.56
C LEU A 12 -11.46 -12.56 -9.83
N GLU A 13 -10.48 -13.24 -10.41
CA GLU A 13 -10.55 -14.68 -10.68
C GLU A 13 -10.70 -15.53 -9.42
N LYS A 14 -10.12 -15.08 -8.31
CA LYS A 14 -10.11 -15.81 -7.03
C LYS A 14 -11.18 -15.33 -6.04
N TYR A 15 -11.75 -14.14 -6.26
CA TYR A 15 -12.53 -13.43 -5.24
C TYR A 15 -13.66 -14.27 -4.61
N ASP A 16 -14.39 -15.02 -5.44
CA ASP A 16 -15.52 -15.82 -4.98
C ASP A 16 -15.07 -17.10 -4.24
N ALA A 17 -13.85 -17.58 -4.54
CA ALA A 17 -13.24 -18.74 -3.90
C ALA A 17 -12.47 -18.40 -2.61
N LEU A 18 -12.18 -17.11 -2.37
CA LEU A 18 -11.49 -16.69 -1.16
C LEU A 18 -12.37 -16.86 0.08
N ASP A 19 -11.78 -17.39 1.13
CA ASP A 19 -12.45 -17.49 2.44
C ASP A 19 -12.76 -16.09 2.97
N LYS A 20 -14.04 -15.84 3.25
CA LYS A 20 -14.55 -14.54 3.73
C LYS A 20 -14.03 -14.13 5.12
N ARG A 21 -13.30 -15.03 5.82
CA ARG A 21 -12.61 -14.72 7.07
C ARG A 21 -11.32 -13.93 6.88
N PHE A 22 -10.78 -13.88 5.66
CA PHE A 22 -9.61 -13.08 5.37
C PHE A 22 -9.99 -11.66 4.95
N ASP A 23 -9.32 -10.68 5.53
CA ASP A 23 -9.29 -9.32 4.99
C ASP A 23 -8.47 -9.32 3.69
N ILE A 24 -9.06 -8.84 2.61
CA ILE A 24 -8.38 -8.77 1.33
C ILE A 24 -7.74 -7.39 1.19
N HIS A 25 -6.42 -7.35 1.02
CA HIS A 25 -5.67 -6.13 0.77
C HIS A 25 -5.18 -6.10 -0.69
N PHE A 26 -5.30 -4.97 -1.35
CA PHE A 26 -4.65 -4.74 -2.64
C PHE A 26 -3.29 -4.08 -2.40
N ILE A 27 -2.20 -4.79 -2.74
CA ILE A 27 -0.84 -4.38 -2.41
C ILE A 27 0.03 -4.06 -3.64
N GLY A 28 -0.48 -4.26 -4.85
CA GLY A 28 0.20 -3.93 -6.10
C GLY A 28 -0.11 -2.51 -6.59
N ARG A 29 0.57 -2.09 -7.65
CA ARG A 29 0.30 -0.79 -8.28
C ARG A 29 -1.10 -0.76 -8.89
N LEU A 30 -1.91 0.19 -8.46
CA LEU A 30 -3.30 0.34 -8.88
C LEU A 30 -3.43 1.37 -10.01
N GLN A 31 -3.85 0.91 -11.18
CA GLN A 31 -4.19 1.80 -12.28
C GLN A 31 -5.59 2.40 -12.07
N ARG A 32 -5.79 3.69 -12.39
CA ARG A 32 -7.08 4.39 -12.24
C ARG A 32 -8.27 3.66 -12.87
N ASN A 33 -8.10 3.17 -14.10
CA ASN A 33 -9.16 2.44 -14.83
C ASN A 33 -9.54 1.09 -14.18
N LYS A 34 -8.72 0.58 -13.26
CA LYS A 34 -8.95 -0.68 -12.53
C LYS A 34 -9.63 -0.48 -11.17
N VAL A 35 -9.67 0.74 -10.64
CA VAL A 35 -10.28 1.06 -9.32
C VAL A 35 -11.70 0.52 -9.21
N LYS A 36 -12.52 0.71 -10.25
CA LYS A 36 -13.94 0.25 -10.31
C LYS A 36 -14.15 -1.23 -10.03
N TYR A 37 -13.12 -2.06 -10.20
CA TYR A 37 -13.23 -3.51 -10.03
C TYR A 37 -12.94 -3.98 -8.62
N ILE A 38 -12.25 -3.17 -7.79
CA ILE A 38 -11.80 -3.56 -6.46
C ILE A 38 -12.52 -2.82 -5.31
N ILE A 39 -13.20 -1.69 -5.58
CA ILE A 39 -14.01 -1.01 -4.57
C ILE A 39 -15.10 -1.95 -4.04
N GLY A 40 -15.19 -2.04 -2.71
CA GLY A 40 -16.08 -2.96 -2.00
C GLY A 40 -15.60 -4.42 -1.94
N LYS A 41 -14.50 -4.76 -2.61
CA LYS A 41 -13.90 -6.11 -2.58
C LYS A 41 -12.66 -6.21 -1.69
N VAL A 42 -11.98 -5.10 -1.46
CA VAL A 42 -10.79 -5.04 -0.62
C VAL A 42 -11.02 -4.13 0.59
N SER A 43 -10.44 -4.50 1.72
CA SER A 43 -10.52 -3.74 2.96
C SER A 43 -9.45 -2.64 3.06
N LEU A 44 -8.34 -2.77 2.31
CA LEU A 44 -7.24 -1.82 2.32
C LEU A 44 -6.49 -1.81 0.98
N ILE A 45 -6.27 -0.61 0.43
CA ILE A 45 -5.42 -0.37 -0.74
C ILE A 45 -4.09 0.21 -0.25
N HIS A 46 -2.96 -0.45 -0.56
CA HIS A 46 -1.63 -0.05 -0.07
C HIS A 46 -0.89 0.93 -0.99
N SER A 47 -1.37 1.14 -2.20
CA SER A 47 -0.63 1.78 -3.29
C SER A 47 -1.24 3.12 -3.73
N LEU A 48 -1.72 3.93 -2.79
CA LEU A 48 -2.17 5.28 -3.10
C LEU A 48 -0.96 6.19 -3.33
N ASP A 49 -0.70 6.56 -4.60
CA ASP A 49 0.52 7.23 -5.04
C ASP A 49 0.28 8.57 -5.76
N SER A 50 -0.97 8.98 -5.95
CA SER A 50 -1.24 10.21 -6.72
C SER A 50 -2.64 10.77 -6.45
N VAL A 51 -2.79 12.09 -6.59
CA VAL A 51 -4.10 12.76 -6.44
C VAL A 51 -5.11 12.24 -7.47
N PRO A 52 -4.78 12.04 -8.77
CA PRO A 52 -5.74 11.49 -9.71
C PRO A 52 -6.21 10.06 -9.37
N LEU A 53 -5.38 9.26 -8.68
CA LEU A 53 -5.81 7.94 -8.18
C LEU A 53 -6.75 8.11 -6.99
N ALA A 54 -6.44 9.03 -6.07
CA ALA A 54 -7.29 9.35 -4.93
C ALA A 54 -8.68 9.82 -5.38
N GLU A 55 -8.76 10.75 -6.36
CA GLU A 55 -10.01 11.23 -6.94
C GLU A 55 -10.88 10.08 -7.49
N GLU A 56 -10.28 9.14 -8.22
CA GLU A 56 -11.03 8.00 -8.76
C GLU A 56 -11.49 7.04 -7.66
N ILE A 57 -10.66 6.80 -6.62
CA ILE A 57 -11.06 5.99 -5.46
C ILE A 57 -12.21 6.67 -4.73
N ASP A 58 -12.12 7.98 -4.43
CA ASP A 58 -13.17 8.74 -3.75
C ASP A 58 -14.49 8.66 -4.51
N ARG A 59 -14.47 9.01 -5.79
CA ARG A 59 -15.62 8.97 -6.67
C ARG A 59 -16.29 7.59 -6.76
N ARG A 60 -15.50 6.51 -6.85
CA ARG A 60 -16.02 5.14 -6.90
C ARG A 60 -16.57 4.68 -5.58
N SER A 61 -15.93 5.08 -4.48
CA SER A 61 -16.38 4.78 -3.14
C SER A 61 -17.69 5.50 -2.83
N GLU A 62 -17.82 6.78 -3.21
CA GLU A 62 -19.06 7.54 -3.12
C GLU A 62 -20.22 6.84 -3.85
N ALA A 63 -20.00 6.48 -5.13
CA ALA A 63 -21.00 5.79 -5.93
C ALA A 63 -21.43 4.43 -5.36
N ALA A 64 -20.57 3.80 -4.56
CA ALA A 64 -20.85 2.53 -3.86
C ALA A 64 -21.40 2.73 -2.44
N GLY A 65 -21.51 3.96 -1.95
CA GLY A 65 -21.91 4.27 -0.57
C GLY A 65 -20.90 3.78 0.48
N LEU A 66 -19.61 3.73 0.15
CA LEU A 66 -18.53 3.19 0.98
C LEU A 66 -17.48 4.25 1.31
N VAL A 67 -16.68 3.96 2.33
CA VAL A 67 -15.42 4.66 2.62
C VAL A 67 -14.28 3.66 2.46
N THR A 68 -13.37 3.91 1.52
CA THR A 68 -12.26 3.00 1.21
C THR A 68 -11.01 3.37 2.01
N SER A 69 -10.48 2.41 2.75
CA SER A 69 -9.20 2.58 3.48
C SER A 69 -8.00 2.47 2.53
N CYS A 70 -7.05 3.40 2.66
CA CYS A 70 -5.84 3.46 1.84
C CYS A 70 -4.59 3.68 2.71
N LEU A 71 -3.44 3.21 2.23
CA LEU A 71 -2.11 3.63 2.67
C LEU A 71 -1.47 4.43 1.55
N VAL A 72 -0.77 5.50 1.90
CA VAL A 72 0.02 6.26 0.94
C VAL A 72 1.33 5.51 0.69
N GLU A 73 1.62 5.24 -0.58
CA GLU A 73 2.89 4.65 -0.97
C GLU A 73 3.97 5.73 -0.99
N VAL A 74 5.02 5.54 -0.18
CA VAL A 74 6.14 6.48 -0.03
C VAL A 74 7.40 5.92 -0.64
N ASN A 75 7.99 6.65 -1.60
CA ASN A 75 9.27 6.35 -2.24
C ASN A 75 10.41 7.11 -1.54
N ALA A 76 10.85 6.63 -0.39
CA ALA A 76 11.95 7.26 0.35
C ALA A 76 13.34 6.85 -0.15
N GLY A 77 13.43 5.92 -1.10
CA GLY A 77 14.67 5.52 -1.76
C GLY A 77 15.07 6.41 -2.94
N GLY A 78 14.13 7.26 -3.43
CA GLY A 78 14.39 8.16 -4.55
C GLY A 78 14.62 7.47 -5.91
N GLU A 79 14.23 6.19 -6.04
CA GLU A 79 14.32 5.49 -7.32
C GLU A 79 13.18 5.93 -8.24
N GLU A 80 13.50 6.64 -9.33
CA GLU A 80 12.50 7.13 -10.31
C GLU A 80 11.66 6.00 -10.96
N SER A 81 12.21 4.80 -11.03
CA SER A 81 11.52 3.61 -11.58
C SER A 81 10.42 3.06 -10.67
N LYS A 82 10.40 3.45 -9.39
CA LYS A 82 9.38 3.03 -8.42
C LYS A 82 8.31 4.08 -8.28
N GLY A 83 7.06 3.65 -8.14
CA GLY A 83 5.95 4.51 -7.77
C GLY A 83 6.07 5.05 -6.35
N GLY A 84 5.13 5.89 -5.97
CA GLY A 84 5.05 6.46 -4.62
C GLY A 84 5.34 7.95 -4.57
N ILE A 85 4.87 8.58 -3.49
CA ILE A 85 5.08 9.99 -3.17
C ILE A 85 6.45 10.14 -2.50
N THR A 86 7.21 11.17 -2.85
CA THR A 86 8.45 11.46 -2.10
C THR A 86 8.14 11.91 -0.67
N PRO A 87 9.07 11.73 0.29
CA PRO A 87 8.89 12.24 1.66
C PRO A 87 8.58 13.74 1.71
N GLU A 88 9.17 14.50 0.82
CA GLU A 88 9.04 15.96 0.73
C GLU A 88 7.63 16.36 0.23
N GLU A 89 7.06 15.59 -0.69
CA GLU A 89 5.71 15.83 -1.23
C GLU A 89 4.59 15.34 -0.31
N LEU A 90 4.89 14.43 0.61
CA LEU A 90 3.88 13.76 1.44
C LEU A 90 2.97 14.74 2.20
N PRO A 91 3.47 15.81 2.87
CA PRO A 91 2.60 16.74 3.59
C PRO A 91 1.57 17.43 2.67
N SER A 92 2.03 17.95 1.52
CA SER A 92 1.14 18.61 0.55
C SER A 92 0.16 17.64 -0.11
N PHE A 93 0.57 16.39 -0.28
CA PHE A 93 -0.30 15.34 -0.79
C PHE A 93 -1.42 15.02 0.21
N LEU A 94 -1.08 14.81 1.49
CA LEU A 94 -2.06 14.55 2.56
C LEU A 94 -3.06 15.69 2.70
N GLU A 95 -2.59 16.94 2.62
CA GLU A 95 -3.46 18.11 2.64
C GLU A 95 -4.47 18.11 1.47
N LYS A 96 -4.00 17.84 0.25
CA LYS A 96 -4.88 17.77 -0.95
C LYS A 96 -5.95 16.69 -0.82
N ILE A 97 -5.61 15.51 -0.31
CA ILE A 97 -6.55 14.39 -0.22
C ILE A 97 -7.43 14.42 1.03
N SER A 98 -7.15 15.30 2.01
CA SER A 98 -7.97 15.45 3.21
C SER A 98 -9.40 15.91 2.93
N SER A 99 -9.63 16.56 1.77
CA SER A 99 -10.96 16.97 1.31
C SER A 99 -11.83 15.82 0.81
N PHE A 100 -11.26 14.66 0.51
CA PHE A 100 -11.99 13.50 0.01
C PHE A 100 -12.73 12.78 1.14
N ARG A 101 -14.04 12.63 1.00
CA ARG A 101 -14.92 12.13 2.08
C ARG A 101 -15.06 10.62 2.10
N HIS A 102 -14.73 9.96 0.98
CA HIS A 102 -14.91 8.51 0.80
C HIS A 102 -13.57 7.75 0.77
N ILE A 103 -12.49 8.43 1.18
CA ILE A 103 -11.18 7.84 1.44
C ILE A 103 -10.82 7.98 2.92
N LYS A 104 -10.27 6.94 3.51
CA LYS A 104 -9.64 6.97 4.83
C LYS A 104 -8.18 6.58 4.72
N VAL A 105 -7.27 7.53 4.94
CA VAL A 105 -5.83 7.24 4.99
C VAL A 105 -5.49 6.63 6.34
N ARG A 106 -5.09 5.35 6.32
CA ARG A 106 -4.73 4.58 7.51
C ARG A 106 -3.25 4.66 7.85
N GLY A 107 -2.41 5.15 6.94
CA GLY A 107 -0.97 5.21 7.16
C GLY A 107 -0.15 5.18 5.90
N LEU A 108 1.05 4.61 6.02
CA LEU A 108 2.04 4.57 4.95
C LEU A 108 2.37 3.14 4.52
N MET A 109 2.73 2.99 3.26
CA MET A 109 3.36 1.79 2.71
C MET A 109 4.66 2.16 2.03
N THR A 110 5.65 1.28 2.07
CA THR A 110 6.89 1.47 1.31
C THR A 110 7.48 0.15 0.85
N ILE A 111 8.22 0.23 -0.26
CA ILE A 111 9.05 -0.86 -0.80
C ILE A 111 10.49 -0.34 -0.84
N PRO A 112 11.40 -0.87 0.00
CA PRO A 112 12.78 -0.40 0.03
C PRO A 112 13.51 -0.71 -1.27
N PRO A 113 14.59 0.02 -1.57
CA PRO A 113 15.56 -0.37 -2.57
C PRO A 113 16.10 -1.79 -2.30
N LYS A 114 16.43 -2.51 -3.36
CA LYS A 114 17.08 -3.82 -3.19
C LYS A 114 18.44 -3.61 -2.53
N CYS A 115 18.63 -4.22 -1.38
CA CYS A 115 19.86 -4.16 -0.62
C CYS A 115 20.05 -5.46 0.16
N GLU A 116 21.27 -5.98 0.18
CA GLU A 116 21.62 -7.16 1.00
C GLU A 116 22.11 -6.77 2.38
N ASP A 117 22.62 -5.55 2.56
CA ASP A 117 23.16 -5.01 3.80
C ASP A 117 22.02 -4.72 4.80
N SER A 118 22.04 -5.42 5.92
CA SER A 118 21.03 -5.32 6.97
C SER A 118 21.02 -3.93 7.65
N GLU A 119 22.19 -3.29 7.84
CA GLU A 119 22.24 -1.95 8.43
C GLU A 119 21.61 -0.90 7.53
N LYS A 120 21.82 -0.97 6.22
CA LYS A 120 21.17 -0.08 5.25
C LYS A 120 19.67 -0.29 5.20
N LYS A 121 19.20 -1.55 5.33
CA LYS A 121 17.76 -1.84 5.45
C LYS A 121 17.18 -1.19 6.71
N LEU A 122 17.85 -1.34 7.85
CA LEU A 122 17.43 -0.73 9.11
C LEU A 122 17.41 0.80 9.04
N GLU A 123 18.44 1.42 8.43
CA GLU A 123 18.48 2.87 8.21
C GLU A 123 17.27 3.35 7.38
N TYR A 124 16.98 2.66 6.27
CA TYR A 124 15.82 2.95 5.45
C TYR A 124 14.51 2.85 6.24
N PHE A 125 14.29 1.74 6.94
CA PHE A 125 13.06 1.54 7.71
C PHE A 125 12.93 2.51 8.89
N ARG A 126 14.03 2.90 9.54
CA ARG A 126 14.03 3.96 10.56
C ARG A 126 13.60 5.32 9.97
N LYS A 127 14.10 5.66 8.78
CA LYS A 127 13.69 6.88 8.06
C LYS A 127 12.18 6.90 7.81
N ILE A 128 11.63 5.81 7.28
CA ILE A 128 10.19 5.67 7.04
C ILE A 128 9.40 5.75 8.36
N ARG A 129 9.89 5.12 9.40
CA ARG A 129 9.27 5.18 10.74
C ARG A 129 9.23 6.60 11.27
N GLY A 130 10.29 7.39 11.09
CA GLY A 130 10.32 8.81 11.44
C GLY A 130 9.22 9.60 10.72
N ILE A 131 9.15 9.47 9.38
CA ILE A 131 8.12 10.10 8.54
C ILE A 131 6.71 9.73 9.02
N PHE A 132 6.47 8.46 9.33
CA PHE A 132 5.18 7.97 9.84
C PHE A 132 4.81 8.63 11.19
N ILE A 133 5.75 8.70 12.14
CA ILE A 133 5.52 9.31 13.46
C ILE A 133 5.24 10.81 13.33
N ASP A 134 6.03 11.52 12.51
CA ASP A 134 5.89 12.96 12.30
C ASP A 134 4.52 13.33 11.71
N ASN A 135 4.02 12.51 10.77
CA ASN A 135 2.70 12.75 10.18
C ASN A 135 1.56 12.30 11.11
N ARG A 136 1.77 11.28 11.95
CA ARG A 136 0.80 10.89 12.99
C ARG A 136 0.58 12.00 14.02
N ALA A 137 1.64 12.72 14.38
CA ALA A 137 1.58 13.81 15.36
C ALA A 137 0.80 15.03 14.86
N LYS A 138 0.75 15.24 13.53
CA LYS A 138 0.16 16.46 12.93
C LYS A 138 -1.38 16.50 12.93
N LYS A 139 -2.08 15.36 13.18
CA LYS A 139 -3.54 15.24 13.17
C LYS A 139 -4.21 16.14 12.11
N VAL A 140 -4.05 15.77 10.83
CA VAL A 140 -4.51 16.63 9.73
C VAL A 140 -6.05 16.64 9.65
N ASP A 141 -6.72 15.52 9.91
CA ASP A 141 -8.18 15.38 9.87
C ASP A 141 -8.61 13.99 10.37
N ASN A 142 -9.91 13.81 10.62
CA ASN A 142 -10.51 12.50 10.95
C ASN A 142 -10.41 11.47 9.83
N SER A 143 -10.17 11.91 8.58
CA SER A 143 -9.93 11.03 7.42
C SER A 143 -8.51 10.42 7.42
N ILE A 144 -7.58 10.90 8.28
CA ILE A 144 -6.18 10.45 8.35
C ILE A 144 -5.86 9.97 9.76
N SER A 145 -5.65 8.65 9.94
CA SER A 145 -5.42 8.05 11.26
C SER A 145 -3.96 7.68 11.55
N MET A 146 -3.14 7.43 10.53
CA MET A 146 -1.73 7.01 10.66
C MET A 146 -1.51 5.92 11.72
N ASP A 147 -2.27 4.83 11.63
CA ASP A 147 -2.20 3.68 12.54
C ASP A 147 -1.55 2.45 11.89
N VAL A 148 -1.35 2.45 10.57
CA VAL A 148 -0.79 1.34 9.81
C VAL A 148 0.52 1.75 9.12
N LEU A 149 1.58 0.98 9.38
CA LEU A 149 2.87 1.07 8.69
C LEU A 149 3.16 -0.24 7.98
N SER A 150 2.90 -0.28 6.66
CA SER A 150 3.13 -1.46 5.83
C SER A 150 4.51 -1.40 5.20
N MET A 151 5.45 -2.19 5.71
CA MET A 151 6.81 -2.32 5.19
C MET A 151 7.40 -3.67 5.55
N GLY A 152 8.36 -4.13 4.76
CA GLY A 152 8.99 -5.44 4.90
C GLY A 152 8.30 -6.54 4.08
N MET A 153 9.13 -7.33 3.42
CA MET A 153 8.76 -8.47 2.60
C MET A 153 9.59 -9.70 3.01
N THR A 154 9.55 -10.78 2.23
CA THR A 154 10.22 -12.05 2.53
C THR A 154 11.68 -11.91 2.96
N HIS A 155 12.44 -10.96 2.39
CA HIS A 155 13.89 -10.86 2.61
C HIS A 155 14.33 -9.74 3.56
N ASP A 156 13.38 -8.98 4.13
CA ASP A 156 13.67 -7.82 4.97
C ASP A 156 12.63 -7.55 6.06
N TYR A 157 11.65 -8.47 6.26
CA TYR A 157 10.63 -8.30 7.29
C TYR A 157 11.19 -8.28 8.73
N PRO A 158 12.31 -8.98 9.07
CA PRO A 158 12.84 -8.90 10.44
C PRO A 158 13.30 -7.48 10.79
N GLU A 159 14.01 -6.81 9.88
CA GLU A 159 14.47 -5.43 10.04
C GLU A 159 13.27 -4.46 10.08
N ALA A 160 12.26 -4.68 9.23
CA ALA A 160 11.04 -3.89 9.22
C ALA A 160 10.28 -3.98 10.56
N LEU A 161 10.17 -5.18 11.15
CA LEU A 161 9.54 -5.38 12.46
C LEU A 161 10.31 -4.67 13.57
N GLN A 162 11.65 -4.75 13.58
CA GLN A 162 12.49 -4.00 14.53
C GLN A 162 12.25 -2.48 14.43
N CYS A 163 11.92 -1.98 13.25
CA CYS A 163 11.60 -0.58 13.01
C CYS A 163 10.10 -0.25 13.18
N GLY A 164 9.29 -1.19 13.68
CA GLY A 164 7.89 -0.96 14.06
C GLY A 164 6.90 -1.06 12.89
N ALA A 165 7.16 -1.91 11.91
CA ALA A 165 6.15 -2.31 10.93
C ALA A 165 4.91 -2.90 11.65
N THR A 166 3.73 -2.49 11.21
CA THR A 166 2.46 -3.05 11.70
C THR A 166 1.90 -4.10 10.75
N ILE A 167 2.30 -4.05 9.48
CA ILE A 167 2.01 -5.04 8.45
C ILE A 167 3.31 -5.38 7.71
N VAL A 168 3.58 -6.68 7.55
CA VAL A 168 4.60 -7.22 6.64
C VAL A 168 3.92 -7.99 5.51
N ARG A 169 4.53 -8.02 4.32
CA ARG A 169 3.97 -8.63 3.13
C ARG A 169 4.80 -9.84 2.70
N ILE A 170 4.44 -11.01 3.20
CA ILE A 170 5.18 -12.26 2.92
C ILE A 170 4.50 -13.00 1.76
N GLY A 171 5.13 -13.03 0.62
CA GLY A 171 4.67 -13.78 -0.57
C GLY A 171 5.55 -14.99 -0.84
N GLU A 172 6.75 -14.77 -1.35
CA GLU A 172 7.67 -15.84 -1.73
C GLU A 172 8.01 -16.79 -0.58
N GLY A 173 8.12 -16.29 0.64
CA GLY A 173 8.41 -17.10 1.82
C GLY A 173 7.28 -18.06 2.23
N ILE A 174 6.06 -17.87 1.74
CA ILE A 174 4.90 -18.73 2.03
C ILE A 174 4.51 -19.54 0.80
N PHE A 175 4.46 -18.91 -0.37
CA PHE A 175 3.93 -19.52 -1.60
C PHE A 175 5.02 -20.02 -2.55
N GLY A 176 6.30 -19.81 -2.23
CA GLY A 176 7.43 -20.13 -3.12
C GLY A 176 7.64 -19.06 -4.21
N LYS A 177 8.67 -19.30 -5.02
CA LYS A 177 8.98 -18.39 -6.15
C LYS A 177 7.90 -18.47 -7.23
N ARG A 178 7.52 -17.30 -7.77
CA ARG A 178 6.61 -17.27 -8.93
C ARG A 178 7.23 -17.95 -10.14
N ILE A 179 6.55 -18.95 -10.68
CA ILE A 179 6.88 -19.57 -11.96
C ILE A 179 6.21 -18.70 -13.03
N TYR A 180 6.99 -17.94 -13.77
CA TYR A 180 6.49 -17.24 -14.97
C TYR A 180 6.54 -18.25 -16.11
N ASN A 181 5.39 -18.73 -16.58
CA ASN A 181 5.33 -19.44 -17.86
C ASN A 181 5.65 -18.44 -18.96
N THR A 182 6.85 -18.54 -19.53
CA THR A 182 7.35 -17.75 -20.67
C THR A 182 6.70 -18.16 -22.01
N ASN A 183 5.62 -18.92 -21.99
CA ASN A 183 4.92 -19.35 -23.20
C ASN A 183 3.63 -18.53 -23.39
N SER A 184 3.77 -17.31 -23.89
CA SER A 184 2.71 -16.59 -24.61
C SER A 184 3.33 -15.52 -25.51
N GLU A 185 4.20 -15.98 -26.43
CA GLU A 185 4.49 -15.32 -27.70
C GLU A 185 4.09 -16.31 -28.80
N GLU A 186 2.85 -16.16 -29.28
CA GLU A 186 2.44 -16.41 -30.67
C GLU A 186 1.17 -15.58 -30.91
#